data_be0326435c1c27d5ac4d527fa58a8aa2
#
_entry.id   be0326435c1c27d5ac4d527fa58a8aa2
#
_cell.length_a   1.000
_cell.length_b   1.000
_cell.length_c   1.000
_cell.angle_alpha   90.00
_cell.angle_beta   90.00
_cell.angle_gamma   90.00
#
_symmetry.space_group_name_H-M   'P 1'
#
loop_
_entity.id
_entity.type
_entity.pdbx_description
1 polymer ?
#
loop_
_entity_poly.entity_id
_entity_poly.type
_entity_poly.pdbx_seq_one_letter_code
_entity_poly.pdbx_strand_id
1 'polypeptide(L)'
;TLGLEREVMRQVIGRAKRTARSVVFPEGEEPKILRAAQRLIDDGIAEPILLGNPQVIRNACETLGIEIDGVRIVDIRDSKRRDEYTRRLVEIRQRRGIGPAKARELMKNPSVFGAMMVNLGHADTMVAGLTQHYPETIRPALQIVRMRDDVRRVVGVYLMVFANEIKFFAD
;
A
#
# COMPACT_ATOMS: atom_id res chain seq x y z
N THR A 1 29.77 17.11 8.00
CA THR A 1 29.26 15.80 8.44
C THR A 1 27.76 15.81 8.19
N LEU A 2 27.30 14.95 7.30
CA LEU A 2 25.87 14.73 7.07
C LEU A 2 25.28 14.23 8.39
N GLY A 3 24.22 14.88 8.88
CA GLY A 3 23.56 14.48 10.12
C GLY A 3 23.07 13.01 10.05
N LEU A 4 22.96 12.34 11.20
CA LEU A 4 22.55 10.95 11.34
C LEU A 4 21.26 10.62 10.54
N GLU A 5 20.31 11.56 10.52
CA GLU A 5 19.08 11.47 9.75
C GLU A 5 19.33 11.19 8.25
N ARG A 6 20.23 11.98 7.64
CA ARG A 6 20.54 11.82 6.21
C ARG A 6 21.27 10.53 5.93
N GLU A 7 22.12 10.08 6.85
CA GLU A 7 22.84 8.82 6.72
C GLU A 7 21.88 7.63 6.76
N VAL A 8 20.95 7.60 7.73
CA VAL A 8 19.95 6.55 7.87
C VAL A 8 19.03 6.51 6.64
N MET A 9 18.53 7.67 6.20
CA MET A 9 17.67 7.74 5.01
C MET A 9 18.41 7.29 3.75
N ARG A 10 19.68 7.66 3.59
CA ARG A 10 20.51 7.20 2.48
C ARG A 10 20.67 5.69 2.47
N GLN A 11 20.89 5.06 3.63
CA GLN A 11 21.01 3.61 3.74
C GLN A 11 19.69 2.91 3.44
N VAL A 12 18.56 3.41 3.97
CA VAL A 12 17.22 2.85 3.72
C VAL A 12 16.88 2.94 2.22
N ILE A 13 17.04 4.11 1.61
CA ILE A 13 16.79 4.31 0.18
C ILE A 13 17.73 3.46 -0.67
N GLY A 14 19.02 3.44 -0.36
CA GLY A 14 20.00 2.63 -1.07
C GLY A 14 19.69 1.13 -0.99
N ARG A 15 19.10 0.66 0.11
CA ARG A 15 18.65 -0.73 0.27
C ARG A 15 17.39 -1.01 -0.54
N ALA A 16 16.43 -0.08 -0.54
CA ALA A 16 15.20 -0.20 -1.31
C ALA A 16 15.47 -0.29 -2.82
N LYS A 17 16.39 0.55 -3.34
CA LYS A 17 16.78 0.56 -4.77
C LYS A 17 17.40 -0.75 -5.27
N ARG A 18 17.99 -1.56 -4.40
CA ARG A 18 18.60 -2.84 -4.80
C ARG A 18 17.60 -3.93 -5.13
N THR A 19 16.41 -3.85 -4.59
CA THR A 19 15.32 -4.81 -4.80
C THR A 19 14.04 -4.02 -4.98
N ALA A 20 13.82 -3.53 -6.21
CA ALA A 20 12.59 -2.82 -6.53
C ALA A 20 11.39 -3.67 -6.12
N ARG A 21 10.54 -3.10 -5.26
CA ARG A 21 9.33 -3.75 -4.74
C ARG A 21 8.11 -2.98 -5.22
N SER A 22 7.07 -3.73 -5.54
CA SER A 22 5.79 -3.14 -5.90
C SER A 22 5.02 -2.71 -4.65
N VAL A 23 4.55 -1.45 -4.66
CA VAL A 23 3.82 -0.83 -3.54
C VAL A 23 2.45 -0.42 -4.00
N VAL A 24 1.38 -0.99 -3.43
CA VAL A 24 0.01 -0.59 -3.75
C VAL A 24 -0.46 0.53 -2.83
N PHE A 25 -1.05 1.56 -3.43
CA PHE A 25 -1.64 2.71 -2.77
C PHE A 25 -3.16 2.69 -2.99
N PRO A 26 -3.96 2.31 -1.97
CA PRO A 26 -5.42 2.31 -2.06
C PRO A 26 -6.02 3.69 -2.34
N GLU A 27 -5.37 4.74 -1.87
CA GLU A 27 -5.78 6.15 -2.01
C GLU A 27 -5.10 6.80 -3.22
N GLY A 28 -5.05 6.08 -4.35
CA GLY A 28 -4.26 6.44 -5.54
C GLY A 28 -4.72 7.71 -6.28
N GLU A 29 -5.90 8.25 -5.96
CA GLU A 29 -6.41 9.49 -6.54
C GLU A 29 -5.94 10.74 -5.75
N GLU A 30 -5.34 10.56 -4.58
CA GLU A 30 -4.95 11.65 -3.69
C GLU A 30 -3.68 12.38 -4.20
N PRO A 31 -3.68 13.73 -4.26
CA PRO A 31 -2.55 14.52 -4.73
C PRO A 31 -1.22 14.22 -4.04
N LYS A 32 -1.25 13.94 -2.72
CA LYS A 32 -0.04 13.57 -1.97
C LYS A 32 0.50 12.22 -2.40
N ILE A 33 -0.38 11.27 -2.71
CA ILE A 33 0.00 9.93 -3.19
C ILE A 33 0.58 10.03 -4.59
N LEU A 34 -0.01 10.84 -5.48
CA LEU A 34 0.51 11.05 -6.83
C LEU A 34 1.93 11.62 -6.82
N ARG A 35 2.21 12.64 -5.99
CA ARG A 35 3.57 13.17 -5.81
C ARG A 35 4.53 12.15 -5.23
N ALA A 36 4.06 11.34 -4.29
CA ALA A 36 4.88 10.27 -3.72
C ALA A 36 5.20 9.19 -4.76
N ALA A 37 4.22 8.80 -5.58
CA ALA A 37 4.40 7.83 -6.65
C ALA A 37 5.42 8.31 -7.70
N GLN A 38 5.31 9.57 -8.15
CA GLN A 38 6.30 10.18 -9.03
C GLN A 38 7.71 10.07 -8.43
N ARG A 39 7.87 10.52 -7.18
CA ARG A 39 9.17 10.48 -6.51
C ARG A 39 9.73 9.06 -6.35
N LEU A 40 8.88 8.06 -6.09
CA LEU A 40 9.32 6.66 -5.99
C LEU A 40 9.89 6.16 -7.31
N ILE A 41 9.32 6.58 -8.45
CA ILE A 41 9.80 6.25 -9.79
C ILE A 41 11.08 6.99 -10.11
N ASP A 42 11.07 8.32 -9.99
CA ASP A 42 12.20 9.19 -10.31
C ASP A 42 13.45 8.79 -9.53
N ASP A 43 13.28 8.43 -8.27
CA ASP A 43 14.35 7.97 -7.41
C ASP A 43 14.66 6.47 -7.54
N GLY A 44 13.87 5.69 -8.30
CA GLY A 44 14.05 4.24 -8.47
C GLY A 44 13.93 3.46 -7.15
N ILE A 45 13.03 3.91 -6.23
CA ILE A 45 12.89 3.33 -4.89
C ILE A 45 11.93 2.13 -4.90
N ALA A 46 10.80 2.24 -5.63
CA ALA A 46 9.76 1.23 -5.69
C ALA A 46 8.91 1.37 -6.96
N GLU A 47 8.13 0.35 -7.27
CA GLU A 47 7.16 0.33 -8.35
C GLU A 47 5.75 0.63 -7.80
N PRO A 48 5.26 1.86 -7.91
CA PRO A 48 3.94 2.22 -7.38
C PRO A 48 2.81 1.63 -8.21
N ILE A 49 1.76 1.19 -7.50
CA ILE A 49 0.48 0.75 -8.07
C ILE A 49 -0.61 1.61 -7.45
N LEU A 50 -1.29 2.40 -8.26
CA LEU A 50 -2.35 3.29 -7.80
C LEU A 50 -3.71 2.64 -8.00
N LEU A 51 -4.50 2.53 -6.93
CA LEU A 51 -5.90 2.13 -7.03
C LEU A 51 -6.77 3.38 -7.20
N GLY A 52 -7.60 3.39 -8.24
CA GLY A 52 -8.50 4.51 -8.52
C GLY A 52 -8.98 4.54 -9.96
N ASN A 53 -9.79 5.53 -10.26
CA ASN A 53 -10.25 5.78 -11.64
C ASN A 53 -9.09 6.35 -12.47
N PRO A 54 -8.71 5.69 -13.58
CA PRO A 54 -7.60 6.15 -14.42
C PRO A 54 -7.79 7.57 -14.96
N GLN A 55 -9.04 7.97 -15.26
CA GLN A 55 -9.30 9.32 -15.76
C GLN A 55 -9.15 10.38 -14.67
N VAL A 56 -9.62 10.09 -13.44
CA VAL A 56 -9.46 11.00 -12.31
C VAL A 56 -7.97 11.19 -11.99
N ILE A 57 -7.21 10.09 -11.96
CA ILE A 57 -5.75 10.12 -11.72
C ILE A 57 -5.06 10.96 -12.81
N ARG A 58 -5.33 10.72 -14.09
CA ARG A 58 -4.72 11.50 -15.20
C ARG A 58 -5.03 12.99 -15.09
N ASN A 59 -6.29 13.35 -14.89
CA ASN A 59 -6.68 14.76 -14.75
C ASN A 59 -6.00 15.44 -13.55
N ALA A 60 -5.88 14.71 -12.44
CA ALA A 60 -5.17 15.21 -11.26
C ALA A 60 -3.68 15.42 -11.55
N CYS A 61 -3.04 14.49 -12.25
CA CYS A 61 -1.64 14.62 -12.66
C CYS A 61 -1.40 15.81 -13.58
N GLU A 62 -2.25 16.00 -14.58
CA GLU A 62 -2.19 17.18 -15.47
C GLU A 62 -2.32 18.49 -14.68
N THR A 63 -3.29 18.57 -13.76
CA THR A 63 -3.50 19.75 -12.92
C THR A 63 -2.31 20.05 -12.01
N LEU A 64 -1.64 19.02 -11.53
CA LEU A 64 -0.53 19.11 -10.59
C LEU A 64 0.83 19.23 -11.28
N GLY A 65 0.91 19.07 -12.61
CA GLY A 65 2.17 19.00 -13.35
C GLY A 65 3.01 17.79 -12.96
N ILE A 66 2.36 16.65 -12.70
CA ILE A 66 3.00 15.39 -12.28
C ILE A 66 3.05 14.43 -13.44
N GLU A 67 4.22 13.87 -13.71
CA GLU A 67 4.42 12.80 -14.68
C GLU A 67 4.46 11.46 -13.95
N ILE A 68 3.58 10.53 -14.35
CA ILE A 68 3.49 9.17 -13.77
C ILE A 68 3.61 8.11 -14.85
N ASP A 69 4.48 8.36 -15.83
CA ASP A 69 4.76 7.40 -16.89
C ASP A 69 5.28 6.09 -16.30
N GLY A 70 4.70 4.97 -16.75
CA GLY A 70 5.04 3.65 -16.24
C GLY A 70 4.36 3.26 -14.91
N VAL A 71 3.58 4.15 -14.27
CA VAL A 71 2.79 3.78 -13.09
C VAL A 71 1.64 2.86 -13.46
N ARG A 72 1.52 1.75 -12.77
CA ARG A 72 0.38 0.85 -12.92
C ARG A 72 -0.84 1.41 -12.20
N ILE A 73 -1.88 1.78 -12.95
CA ILE A 73 -3.18 2.20 -12.41
C ILE A 73 -4.16 1.04 -12.50
N VAL A 74 -4.89 0.78 -11.42
CA VAL A 74 -5.88 -0.30 -11.34
C VAL A 74 -7.23 0.28 -10.91
N ASP A 75 -8.20 0.27 -11.82
CA ASP A 75 -9.60 0.54 -11.46
C ASP A 75 -10.20 -0.72 -10.82
N ILE A 76 -10.49 -0.64 -9.53
CA ILE A 76 -11.05 -1.77 -8.78
C ILE A 76 -12.47 -2.14 -9.26
N ARG A 77 -13.16 -1.25 -9.99
CA ARG A 77 -14.51 -1.50 -10.54
C ARG A 77 -14.47 -2.41 -11.76
N ASP A 78 -13.44 -2.25 -12.62
CA ASP A 78 -13.26 -2.97 -13.87
C ASP A 78 -12.14 -4.02 -13.82
N SER A 79 -11.59 -4.28 -12.65
CA SER A 79 -10.49 -5.22 -12.51
C SER A 79 -10.92 -6.65 -12.83
N LYS A 80 -10.27 -7.24 -13.82
CA LYS A 80 -10.43 -8.66 -14.19
C LYS A 80 -10.12 -9.63 -13.03
N ARG A 81 -9.39 -9.17 -12.02
CA ARG A 81 -9.03 -9.96 -10.82
C ARG A 81 -10.06 -9.89 -9.70
N ARG A 82 -11.10 -9.07 -9.84
CA ARG A 82 -12.10 -8.85 -8.80
C ARG A 82 -12.78 -10.14 -8.36
N ASP A 83 -13.11 -11.02 -9.31
CA ASP A 83 -13.76 -12.30 -9.01
C ASP A 83 -12.79 -13.28 -8.34
N GLU A 84 -11.53 -13.29 -8.75
CA GLU A 84 -10.46 -14.05 -8.10
C GLU A 84 -10.30 -13.63 -6.64
N TYR A 85 -10.17 -12.32 -6.41
CA TYR A 85 -10.02 -11.75 -5.06
C TYR A 85 -11.25 -11.99 -4.19
N THR A 86 -12.45 -11.90 -4.77
CA THR A 86 -13.70 -12.21 -4.06
C THR A 86 -13.73 -13.67 -3.60
N ARG A 87 -13.41 -14.60 -4.47
CA ARG A 87 -13.34 -16.03 -4.12
C ARG A 87 -12.31 -16.27 -3.02
N ARG A 88 -11.12 -15.71 -3.18
CA ARG A 88 -10.04 -15.85 -2.19
C ARG A 88 -10.41 -15.24 -0.83
N LEU A 89 -11.09 -14.11 -0.81
CA LEU A 89 -11.58 -13.49 0.43
C LEU A 89 -12.58 -14.41 1.14
N VAL A 90 -13.50 -15.04 0.42
CA VAL A 90 -14.42 -16.03 1.00
C VAL A 90 -13.63 -17.20 1.62
N GLU A 91 -12.67 -17.79 0.90
CA GLU A 91 -11.85 -18.89 1.42
C GLU A 91 -11.15 -18.52 2.75
N ILE A 92 -10.59 -17.31 2.81
CA ILE A 92 -9.86 -16.84 4.00
C ILE A 92 -10.83 -16.57 5.17
N ARG A 93 -12.05 -16.07 4.90
CA ARG A 93 -12.90 -15.47 5.91
C ARG A 93 -14.28 -16.14 6.11
N GLN A 94 -14.61 -17.21 5.36
CA GLN A 94 -15.93 -17.88 5.48
C GLN A 94 -16.23 -18.34 6.91
N ARG A 95 -15.23 -18.86 7.63
CA ARG A 95 -15.38 -19.27 9.04
C ARG A 95 -15.64 -18.10 10.00
N ARG A 96 -15.48 -16.87 9.53
CA ARG A 96 -15.78 -15.62 10.24
C ARG A 96 -17.04 -14.94 9.69
N GLY A 97 -17.87 -15.66 8.95
CA GLY A 97 -19.17 -15.20 8.45
C GLY A 97 -19.12 -14.34 7.18
N ILE A 98 -18.00 -14.32 6.43
CA ILE A 98 -17.93 -13.61 5.15
C ILE A 98 -18.27 -14.58 4.02
N GLY A 99 -19.54 -14.52 3.57
CA GLY A 99 -20.00 -15.23 2.38
C GLY A 99 -19.77 -14.43 1.09
N PRO A 100 -20.14 -15.01 -0.08
CA PRO A 100 -19.86 -14.42 -1.41
C PRO A 100 -20.45 -13.02 -1.61
N ALA A 101 -21.67 -12.77 -1.15
CA ALA A 101 -22.31 -11.46 -1.29
C ALA A 101 -21.55 -10.37 -0.50
N LYS A 102 -21.19 -10.68 0.74
CA LYS A 102 -20.42 -9.76 1.59
C LYS A 102 -19.00 -9.55 1.05
N ALA A 103 -18.36 -10.58 0.53
CA ALA A 103 -17.04 -10.48 -0.08
C ALA A 103 -17.06 -9.55 -1.32
N ARG A 104 -18.06 -9.65 -2.19
CA ARG A 104 -18.23 -8.74 -3.34
C ARG A 104 -18.40 -7.29 -2.91
N GLU A 105 -19.13 -7.05 -1.83
CA GLU A 105 -19.31 -5.70 -1.27
C GLU A 105 -17.98 -5.17 -0.73
N LEU A 106 -17.25 -5.97 0.03
CA LEU A 106 -15.94 -5.60 0.57
C LEU A 106 -14.90 -5.30 -0.53
N MET A 107 -14.98 -5.97 -1.68
CA MET A 107 -14.09 -5.69 -2.82
C MET A 107 -14.29 -4.31 -3.46
N LYS A 108 -15.32 -3.57 -3.11
CA LYS A 108 -15.49 -2.16 -3.50
C LYS A 108 -14.60 -1.22 -2.67
N ASN A 109 -14.08 -1.68 -1.54
CA ASN A 109 -13.19 -0.90 -0.69
C ASN A 109 -11.74 -1.02 -1.19
N PRO A 110 -11.07 0.09 -1.56
CA PRO A 110 -9.70 0.06 -2.09
C PRO A 110 -8.69 -0.56 -1.12
N SER A 111 -8.83 -0.34 0.19
CA SER A 111 -7.92 -0.91 1.20
C SER A 111 -8.07 -2.43 1.29
N VAL A 112 -9.28 -2.96 1.15
CA VAL A 112 -9.53 -4.40 1.08
C VAL A 112 -8.97 -4.99 -0.21
N PHE A 113 -9.18 -4.31 -1.34
CA PHE A 113 -8.66 -4.72 -2.64
C PHE A 113 -7.12 -4.74 -2.64
N GLY A 114 -6.48 -3.68 -2.14
CA GLY A 114 -5.03 -3.59 -2.00
C GLY A 114 -4.45 -4.68 -1.09
N ALA A 115 -5.10 -4.96 0.05
CA ALA A 115 -4.71 -6.06 0.93
C ALA A 115 -4.81 -7.43 0.24
N MET A 116 -5.80 -7.65 -0.63
CA MET A 116 -5.91 -8.86 -1.45
C MET A 116 -4.80 -8.96 -2.50
N MET A 117 -4.38 -7.81 -3.09
CA MET A 117 -3.21 -7.79 -3.99
C MET A 117 -1.95 -8.28 -3.27
N VAL A 118 -1.72 -7.82 -2.05
CA VAL A 118 -0.58 -8.26 -1.24
C VAL A 118 -0.72 -9.73 -0.85
N ASN A 119 -1.90 -10.18 -0.42
CA ASN A 119 -2.12 -11.58 -0.03
C ASN A 119 -1.85 -12.57 -1.16
N LEU A 120 -2.12 -12.18 -2.40
CA LEU A 120 -1.95 -13.03 -3.59
C LEU A 120 -0.62 -12.78 -4.32
N GLY A 121 0.26 -11.94 -3.79
CA GLY A 121 1.57 -11.64 -4.38
C GLY A 121 1.50 -10.77 -5.66
N HIS A 122 0.40 -10.05 -5.88
CA HIS A 122 0.25 -9.12 -6.99
C HIS A 122 0.78 -7.71 -6.67
N ALA A 123 1.13 -7.48 -5.43
CA ALA A 123 1.93 -6.40 -4.89
C ALA A 123 2.75 -6.92 -3.70
N ASP A 124 3.95 -6.39 -3.49
CA ASP A 124 4.81 -6.79 -2.37
C ASP A 124 4.38 -6.18 -1.05
N THR A 125 3.86 -4.96 -1.08
CA THR A 125 3.41 -4.23 0.12
C THR A 125 2.29 -3.24 -0.20
N MET A 126 1.66 -2.72 0.85
CA MET A 126 0.62 -1.69 0.78
C MET A 126 0.97 -0.54 1.71
N VAL A 127 0.80 0.69 1.23
CA VAL A 127 0.87 1.92 2.02
C VAL A 127 -0.48 2.61 1.95
N ALA A 128 -1.11 2.83 3.10
CA ALA A 128 -2.45 3.40 3.23
C ALA A 128 -2.59 4.22 4.52
N GLY A 129 -3.67 5.00 4.64
CA GLY A 129 -4.01 5.74 5.85
C GLY A 129 -3.83 7.25 5.73
N LEU A 130 -3.84 7.78 4.51
CA LEU A 130 -3.80 9.23 4.30
C LEU A 130 -5.15 9.90 4.60
N THR A 131 -6.25 9.25 4.19
CA THR A 131 -7.62 9.80 4.28
C THR A 131 -8.53 9.01 5.22
N GLN A 132 -8.09 7.83 5.67
CA GLN A 132 -8.87 6.95 6.52
C GLN A 132 -8.33 6.94 7.96
N HIS A 133 -9.23 6.72 8.93
CA HIS A 133 -8.82 6.50 10.31
C HIS A 133 -8.05 5.19 10.48
N TYR A 134 -7.12 5.17 11.44
CA TYR A 134 -6.25 4.02 11.70
C TYR A 134 -6.98 2.66 11.76
N PRO A 135 -8.12 2.49 12.48
CA PRO A 135 -8.82 1.21 12.53
C PRO A 135 -9.34 0.75 11.16
N GLU A 136 -9.73 1.67 10.28
CA GLU A 136 -10.24 1.36 8.93
C GLU A 136 -9.11 0.91 8.00
N THR A 137 -7.93 1.47 8.20
CA THR A 137 -6.73 1.12 7.44
C THR A 137 -6.13 -0.22 7.88
N ILE A 138 -5.97 -0.42 9.19
CA ILE A 138 -5.28 -1.61 9.71
C ILE A 138 -6.14 -2.89 9.67
N ARG A 139 -7.47 -2.76 9.78
CA ARG A 139 -8.38 -3.91 9.82
C ARG A 139 -8.30 -4.80 8.57
N PRO A 140 -8.32 -4.27 7.32
CA PRO A 140 -8.11 -5.09 6.13
C PRO A 140 -6.77 -5.83 6.14
N ALA A 141 -5.70 -5.17 6.55
CA ALA A 141 -4.37 -5.79 6.62
C ALA A 141 -4.36 -6.98 7.60
N LEU A 142 -4.83 -6.80 8.83
CA LEU A 142 -4.91 -7.87 9.84
C LEU A 142 -5.84 -9.01 9.44
N GLN A 143 -6.91 -8.72 8.70
CA GLN A 143 -7.89 -9.72 8.31
C GLN A 143 -7.47 -10.53 7.10
N ILE A 144 -6.67 -9.98 6.20
CA ILE A 144 -6.41 -10.54 4.87
C ILE A 144 -4.95 -10.96 4.71
N VAL A 145 -3.99 -10.10 5.06
CA VAL A 145 -2.57 -10.34 4.79
C VAL A 145 -1.99 -11.48 5.64
N ARG A 146 -2.59 -11.78 6.78
CA ARG A 146 -2.16 -12.80 7.74
C ARG A 146 -0.75 -12.53 8.32
N MET A 147 -0.57 -12.98 9.54
CA MET A 147 0.76 -13.07 10.15
C MET A 147 1.52 -14.27 9.54
N ARG A 148 2.83 -14.18 9.52
CA ARG A 148 3.69 -15.32 9.25
C ARG A 148 3.51 -16.37 10.35
N ASP A 149 3.70 -17.63 10.03
CA ASP A 149 3.48 -18.74 10.97
C ASP A 149 4.42 -18.72 12.18
N ASP A 150 5.60 -18.10 12.02
CA ASP A 150 6.60 -17.90 13.08
C ASP A 150 6.34 -16.67 13.97
N VAL A 151 5.32 -15.85 13.64
CA VAL A 151 4.99 -14.61 14.37
C VAL A 151 3.70 -14.76 15.14
N ARG A 152 3.72 -14.45 16.43
CA ARG A 152 2.55 -14.59 17.32
C ARG A 152 1.74 -13.30 17.50
N ARG A 153 2.32 -12.14 17.21
CA ARG A 153 1.70 -10.84 17.42
C ARG A 153 2.09 -9.86 16.31
N VAL A 154 1.16 -8.96 15.97
CA VAL A 154 1.43 -7.78 15.15
C VAL A 154 1.72 -6.63 16.10
N VAL A 155 2.79 -5.91 15.85
CA VAL A 155 3.24 -4.77 16.65
C VAL A 155 3.45 -3.59 15.71
N GLY A 156 2.94 -2.41 16.10
CA GLY A 156 3.29 -1.15 15.46
C GLY A 156 4.66 -0.69 15.95
N VAL A 157 5.55 -0.32 15.03
CA VAL A 157 6.88 0.18 15.37
C VAL A 157 7.09 1.53 14.70
N TYR A 158 7.45 2.53 15.51
CA TYR A 158 7.87 3.85 15.03
C TYR A 158 9.39 3.95 15.09
N LEU A 159 10.00 4.35 14.00
CA LEU A 159 11.40 4.74 13.93
C LEU A 159 11.50 6.26 14.00
N MET A 160 11.95 6.76 15.13
CA MET A 160 12.19 8.19 15.34
C MET A 160 13.67 8.49 15.12
N VAL A 161 13.95 9.30 14.09
CA VAL A 161 15.33 9.69 13.75
C VAL A 161 15.55 11.14 14.17
N PHE A 162 16.42 11.34 15.14
CA PHE A 162 16.86 12.64 15.62
C PHE A 162 18.24 12.98 15.04
N ALA A 163 18.69 14.23 15.23
CA ALA A 163 19.99 14.66 14.73
C ALA A 163 21.16 13.78 15.22
N ASN A 164 21.08 13.28 16.47
CA ASN A 164 22.17 12.56 17.13
C ASN A 164 21.81 11.15 17.61
N GLU A 165 20.56 10.72 17.49
CA GLU A 165 20.11 9.39 17.98
C GLU A 165 18.93 8.86 17.19
N ILE A 166 18.74 7.52 17.26
CA ILE A 166 17.59 6.82 16.72
C ILE A 166 16.86 6.15 17.88
N LYS A 167 15.53 6.33 17.94
CA LYS A 167 14.68 5.67 18.93
C LYS A 167 13.62 4.82 18.23
N PHE A 168 13.40 3.62 18.77
CA PHE A 168 12.30 2.76 18.38
C PHE A 168 11.21 2.83 19.43
N PHE A 169 9.99 3.11 19.01
CA PHE A 169 8.80 3.02 19.85
C PHE A 169 7.95 1.86 19.32
N ALA A 170 7.64 0.92 20.19
CA ALA A 170 6.79 -0.23 19.87
C ALA A 170 5.64 -0.29 20.87
N ASP A 171 4.44 -0.58 20.37
CA ASP A 171 3.23 -0.80 21.16
C ASP A 171 2.73 -2.25 20.96
#